data_823157b2ad9a9e231a400deb929fe7dc
#
_entry.id   823157b2ad9a9e231a400deb929fe7dc
#
_cell.length_a   1.000
_cell.length_b   1.000
_cell.length_c   1.000
_cell.angle_alpha   90.00
_cell.angle_beta   90.00
_cell.angle_gamma   90.00
#
_symmetry.space_group_name_H-M   'P 1'
#
loop_
_entity.id
_entity.type
_entity.pdbx_description
1 polymer ?
#
loop_
_entity_poly.entity_id
_entity_poly.type
_entity_poly.pdbx_seq_one_letter_code
_entity_poly.pdbx_strand_id
1 'polypeptide(L)'
;MTAFIKKLLSPVVELRDSEVGTSLMMFSYSFLVMTAYTALKPVTRSKFIADMSAENLPLVQFAFGLVVGFLMQGYSAIVGRLPRRWAMPITLGGLAAMLVGFWLWFQSGSQWASTGFYFFGLILGILVISQFWTLANEVYDPRQAKRIFGFIGGGSSLGGIAGSYLTLQAKAIGTTNLLLVSAALIGLCLMLVSAIIGRERPEIKGSLTGGEDEGVGAGEALKLLKSSRHLQTIAMIIGFAAIGAAIIEQQLNMATAASKGAGNTDSITSFLGQVQLYTSIIGFVIQVWLTSKIQRYLGIGFALMILPTSLGLTGTLMLINGALWVPGLARVLDTSLRYTIDKTTREILFLPLPNDLKQQVKPFVDVTVDRFSKGIGALIVLVLINKTWGLGLGWQQLSWASLGMTGLWILAALRARREYRAIFRKSLDQQVVEPQSLRLSDADLSTVETLVEEQGHPNPRHVVYAIDMLESLDKRHLISPLLLSHDSPDVRARALATFLLVGVSNQPA
;
A
#
# COMPACT_ATOMS: atom_id res chain seq x y z
N MET A 1 -6.87 -35.25 -7.54
CA MET A 1 -6.91 -34.13 -6.59
C MET A 1 -6.49 -32.82 -7.26
N THR A 2 -5.37 -32.74 -7.96
CA THR A 2 -4.90 -31.57 -8.71
C THR A 2 -5.89 -31.05 -9.76
N ALA A 3 -6.52 -31.92 -10.54
CA ALA A 3 -7.51 -31.55 -11.56
C ALA A 3 -8.78 -30.90 -10.97
N PHE A 4 -9.26 -31.38 -9.81
CA PHE A 4 -10.40 -30.80 -9.11
C PHE A 4 -10.09 -29.40 -8.56
N ILE A 5 -8.92 -29.25 -7.94
CA ILE A 5 -8.44 -27.95 -7.41
C ILE A 5 -8.25 -26.96 -8.55
N LYS A 6 -7.68 -27.36 -9.67
CA LYS A 6 -7.51 -26.54 -10.87
C LYS A 6 -8.86 -26.05 -11.42
N LYS A 7 -9.86 -26.93 -11.50
CA LYS A 7 -11.21 -26.58 -11.95
C LYS A 7 -11.89 -25.58 -10.99
N LEU A 8 -11.64 -25.70 -9.68
CA LEU A 8 -12.15 -24.77 -8.67
C LEU A 8 -11.48 -23.40 -8.74
N LEU A 9 -10.17 -23.35 -9.06
CA LEU A 9 -9.39 -22.13 -9.13
C LEU A 9 -9.41 -21.46 -10.52
N SER A 10 -9.85 -22.16 -11.56
CA SER A 10 -9.86 -21.66 -12.95
C SER A 10 -10.60 -20.32 -13.16
N PRO A 11 -11.65 -19.96 -12.39
CA PRO A 11 -12.27 -18.63 -12.50
C PRO A 11 -11.40 -17.50 -11.93
N VAL A 12 -10.41 -17.82 -11.07
CA VAL A 12 -9.59 -16.85 -10.33
C VAL A 12 -8.17 -16.76 -10.90
N VAL A 13 -7.60 -17.89 -11.33
CA VAL A 13 -6.22 -17.93 -11.82
C VAL A 13 -6.03 -19.10 -12.80
N GLU A 14 -5.29 -18.83 -13.88
CA GLU A 14 -4.86 -19.87 -14.83
C GLU A 14 -3.58 -20.52 -14.34
N LEU A 15 -3.66 -21.71 -13.77
CA LEU A 15 -2.53 -22.50 -13.28
C LEU A 15 -2.19 -23.66 -14.23
N ARG A 16 -0.91 -23.87 -14.47
CA ARG A 16 -0.42 -25.10 -15.11
C ARG A 16 -0.35 -26.23 -14.08
N ASP A 17 -0.45 -27.48 -14.51
CA ASP A 17 -0.50 -28.64 -13.59
C ASP A 17 0.73 -28.74 -12.68
N SER A 18 1.91 -28.36 -13.19
CA SER A 18 3.17 -28.29 -12.43
C SER A 18 3.20 -27.17 -11.37
N GLU A 19 2.42 -26.11 -11.56
CA GLU A 19 2.43 -24.91 -10.71
C GLU A 19 1.43 -24.98 -9.54
N VAL A 20 0.41 -25.86 -9.63
CA VAL A 20 -0.71 -25.90 -8.67
C VAL A 20 -0.20 -26.12 -7.23
N GLY A 21 0.70 -27.07 -7.03
CA GLY A 21 1.18 -27.40 -5.68
C GLY A 21 1.96 -26.26 -5.04
N THR A 22 2.88 -25.66 -5.78
CA THR A 22 3.71 -24.55 -5.31
C THR A 22 2.88 -23.30 -5.10
N SER A 23 1.93 -23.01 -6.00
CA SER A 23 1.05 -21.83 -5.84
C SER A 23 0.11 -21.95 -4.64
N LEU A 24 -0.38 -23.15 -4.31
CA LEU A 24 -1.15 -23.39 -3.09
C LEU A 24 -0.30 -23.24 -1.82
N MET A 25 0.93 -23.75 -1.83
CA MET A 25 1.85 -23.56 -0.69
C MET A 25 2.20 -22.09 -0.50
N MET A 26 2.44 -21.35 -1.59
CA MET A 26 2.71 -19.91 -1.54
C MET A 26 1.48 -19.10 -1.09
N PHE A 27 0.26 -19.47 -1.54
CA PHE A 27 -0.98 -18.89 -1.05
C PHE A 27 -1.15 -19.15 0.45
N SER A 28 -0.93 -20.38 0.91
CA SER A 28 -1.03 -20.74 2.33
C SER A 28 0.03 -20.01 3.17
N TYR A 29 1.25 -19.88 2.65
CA TYR A 29 2.30 -19.10 3.31
C TYR A 29 1.90 -17.62 3.43
N SER A 30 1.41 -17.01 2.35
CA SER A 30 0.89 -15.65 2.34
C SER A 30 -0.24 -15.46 3.36
N PHE A 31 -1.21 -16.39 3.38
CA PHE A 31 -2.31 -16.40 4.33
C PHE A 31 -1.82 -16.46 5.78
N LEU A 32 -0.97 -17.44 6.11
CA LEU A 32 -0.50 -17.65 7.49
C LEU A 32 0.37 -16.50 7.99
N VAL A 33 1.29 -16.00 7.16
CA VAL A 33 2.18 -14.92 7.56
C VAL A 33 1.41 -13.62 7.81
N MET A 34 0.40 -13.31 6.97
CA MET A 34 -0.46 -12.15 7.18
C MET A 34 -1.41 -12.33 8.36
N THR A 35 -1.89 -13.55 8.61
CA THR A 35 -2.66 -13.86 9.81
C THR A 35 -1.84 -13.59 11.08
N ALA A 36 -0.61 -14.09 11.16
CA ALA A 36 0.28 -13.85 12.29
C ALA A 36 0.60 -12.36 12.49
N TYR A 37 0.96 -11.66 11.41
CA TYR A 37 1.31 -10.24 11.47
C TYR A 37 0.13 -9.36 11.88
N THR A 38 -1.04 -9.56 11.28
CA THR A 38 -2.23 -8.74 11.59
C THR A 38 -2.79 -9.04 12.97
N ALA A 39 -2.61 -10.27 13.50
CA ALA A 39 -2.93 -10.59 14.88
C ALA A 39 -2.01 -9.86 15.87
N LEU A 40 -0.71 -9.75 15.58
CA LEU A 40 0.26 -9.11 16.48
C LEU A 40 0.19 -7.58 16.49
N LYS A 41 -0.15 -6.95 15.37
CA LYS A 41 -0.10 -5.49 15.22
C LYS A 41 -0.92 -4.73 16.27
N PRO A 42 -2.19 -5.10 16.60
CA PRO A 42 -2.92 -4.50 17.73
C PRO A 42 -2.32 -4.84 19.10
N VAL A 43 -1.75 -6.04 19.26
CA VAL A 43 -1.13 -6.49 20.52
C VAL A 43 0.08 -5.63 20.88
N THR A 44 0.96 -5.32 19.93
CA THR A 44 2.11 -4.45 20.18
C THR A 44 1.70 -3.08 20.70
N ARG A 45 0.61 -2.51 20.15
CA ARG A 45 0.09 -1.22 20.56
C ARG A 45 -0.60 -1.27 21.92
N SER A 46 -1.47 -2.24 22.13
CA SER A 46 -2.22 -2.37 23.39
C SER A 46 -1.32 -2.61 24.58
N LYS A 47 -0.29 -3.46 24.44
CA LYS A 47 0.73 -3.67 25.47
C LYS A 47 1.50 -2.38 25.78
N PHE A 48 1.93 -1.66 24.74
CA PHE A 48 2.62 -0.40 24.93
C PHE A 48 1.74 0.66 25.61
N ILE A 49 0.48 0.80 25.17
CA ILE A 49 -0.49 1.74 25.76
C ILE A 49 -0.75 1.43 27.24
N ALA A 50 -0.84 0.15 27.59
CA ALA A 50 -1.10 -0.28 28.95
C ALA A 50 0.04 0.04 29.91
N ASP A 51 1.29 -0.11 29.47
CA ASP A 51 2.47 0.02 30.35
C ASP A 51 3.13 1.40 30.27
N MET A 52 3.12 2.05 29.09
CA MET A 52 3.86 3.28 28.81
C MET A 52 2.98 4.48 28.45
N SER A 53 1.67 4.33 28.40
CA SER A 53 0.64 5.27 27.93
C SER A 53 0.66 5.57 26.43
N ALA A 54 -0.53 5.92 25.88
CA ALA A 54 -0.69 6.24 24.47
C ALA A 54 0.05 7.53 24.05
N GLU A 55 0.29 8.46 24.99
CA GLU A 55 0.96 9.73 24.73
C GLU A 55 2.44 9.55 24.33
N ASN A 56 3.08 8.46 24.72
CA ASN A 56 4.50 8.16 24.41
C ASN A 56 4.70 7.43 23.06
N LEU A 57 3.64 6.94 22.42
CA LEU A 57 3.75 6.23 21.13
C LEU A 57 4.45 7.04 20.03
N PRO A 58 4.17 8.34 19.82
CA PRO A 58 4.86 9.11 18.78
C PRO A 58 6.36 9.23 19.00
N LEU A 59 6.80 9.33 20.27
CA LEU A 59 8.23 9.36 20.60
C LEU A 59 8.92 8.06 20.20
N VAL A 60 8.32 6.91 20.52
CA VAL A 60 8.87 5.60 20.18
C VAL A 60 8.84 5.34 18.68
N GLN A 61 7.79 5.79 17.98
CA GLN A 61 7.72 5.70 16.52
C GLN A 61 8.81 6.54 15.85
N PHE A 62 9.05 7.75 16.35
CA PHE A 62 10.13 8.60 15.85
C PHE A 62 11.51 7.97 16.12
N ALA A 63 11.75 7.49 17.35
CA ALA A 63 12.99 6.81 17.71
C ALA A 63 13.23 5.55 16.85
N PHE A 64 12.17 4.77 16.58
CA PHE A 64 12.25 3.63 15.66
C PHE A 64 12.66 4.06 14.24
N GLY A 65 12.09 5.15 13.74
CA GLY A 65 12.44 5.71 12.41
C GLY A 65 13.93 6.02 12.27
N LEU A 66 14.58 6.48 13.35
CA LEU A 66 16.03 6.75 13.37
C LEU A 66 16.89 5.47 13.41
N VAL A 67 16.40 4.44 14.09
CA VAL A 67 17.20 3.22 14.38
C VAL A 67 16.95 2.11 13.34
N VAL A 68 15.80 2.09 12.67
CA VAL A 68 15.40 0.98 11.78
C VAL A 68 16.41 0.72 10.66
N GLY A 69 17.04 1.76 10.11
CA GLY A 69 18.06 1.61 9.07
C GLY A 69 19.27 0.80 9.55
N PHE A 70 19.79 1.12 10.74
CA PHE A 70 20.91 0.39 11.36
C PHE A 70 20.52 -1.04 11.70
N LEU A 71 19.29 -1.26 12.20
CA LEU A 71 18.80 -2.61 12.51
C LEU A 71 18.68 -3.45 11.24
N MET A 72 18.20 -2.87 10.13
CA MET A 72 18.10 -3.58 8.85
C MET A 72 19.48 -3.88 8.26
N GLN A 73 20.44 -2.97 8.35
CA GLN A 73 21.84 -3.22 7.95
C GLN A 73 22.45 -4.37 8.77
N GLY A 74 22.29 -4.36 10.09
CA GLY A 74 22.75 -5.44 10.97
C GLY A 74 22.11 -6.78 10.60
N TYR A 75 20.79 -6.79 10.37
CA TYR A 75 20.07 -7.99 9.91
C TYR A 75 20.63 -8.50 8.56
N SER A 76 20.80 -7.60 7.57
CA SER A 76 21.33 -7.96 6.26
C SER A 76 22.75 -8.52 6.34
N ALA A 77 23.62 -7.95 7.20
CA ALA A 77 24.97 -8.43 7.43
C ALA A 77 25.01 -9.84 8.05
N ILE A 78 24.09 -10.13 8.98
CA ILE A 78 23.97 -11.47 9.60
C ILE A 78 23.44 -12.48 8.60
N VAL A 79 22.33 -12.16 7.94
CA VAL A 79 21.66 -13.08 7.00
C VAL A 79 22.51 -13.32 5.75
N GLY A 80 23.26 -12.31 5.29
CA GLY A 80 24.18 -12.44 4.15
C GLY A 80 25.34 -13.43 4.40
N ARG A 81 25.66 -13.76 5.65
CA ARG A 81 26.65 -14.78 6.01
C ARG A 81 26.08 -16.21 6.05
N LEU A 82 24.74 -16.33 6.03
CA LEU A 82 24.08 -17.63 6.06
C LEU A 82 23.96 -18.22 4.66
N PRO A 83 24.07 -19.57 4.52
CA PRO A 83 23.70 -20.22 3.26
C PRO A 83 22.26 -19.88 2.92
N ARG A 84 22.00 -19.44 1.69
CA ARG A 84 20.69 -18.94 1.23
C ARG A 84 19.52 -19.84 1.59
N ARG A 85 19.66 -21.16 1.43
CA ARG A 85 18.64 -22.17 1.79
C ARG A 85 18.22 -22.12 3.27
N TRP A 86 19.09 -21.64 4.16
CA TRP A 86 18.85 -21.57 5.61
C TRP A 86 18.46 -20.18 6.08
N ALA A 87 18.73 -19.15 5.30
CA ALA A 87 18.51 -17.75 5.70
C ALA A 87 17.06 -17.48 6.09
N MET A 88 16.08 -17.86 5.23
CA MET A 88 14.66 -17.67 5.52
C MET A 88 14.17 -18.58 6.66
N PRO A 89 14.45 -19.91 6.67
CA PRO A 89 14.06 -20.76 7.78
C PRO A 89 14.63 -20.31 9.14
N ILE A 90 15.90 -19.92 9.20
CA ILE A 90 16.53 -19.44 10.45
C ILE A 90 15.88 -18.14 10.91
N THR A 91 15.57 -17.21 10.00
CA THR A 91 14.91 -15.96 10.36
C THR A 91 13.49 -16.22 10.90
N LEU A 92 12.68 -17.02 10.21
CA LEU A 92 11.32 -17.35 10.69
C LEU A 92 11.36 -18.09 12.03
N GLY A 93 12.28 -19.05 12.20
CA GLY A 93 12.50 -19.74 13.47
C GLY A 93 12.92 -18.79 14.59
N GLY A 94 13.85 -17.86 14.30
CA GLY A 94 14.27 -16.81 15.23
C GLY A 94 13.12 -15.88 15.63
N LEU A 95 12.29 -15.45 14.67
CA LEU A 95 11.10 -14.62 14.95
C LEU A 95 10.09 -15.36 15.82
N ALA A 96 9.83 -16.64 15.56
CA ALA A 96 8.94 -17.46 16.38
C ALA A 96 9.50 -17.65 17.80
N ALA A 97 10.80 -17.93 17.93
CA ALA A 97 11.46 -18.05 19.23
C ALA A 97 11.43 -16.73 20.01
N MET A 98 11.65 -15.60 19.37
CA MET A 98 11.55 -14.27 20.00
C MET A 98 10.13 -13.98 20.50
N LEU A 99 9.08 -14.39 19.78
CA LEU A 99 7.69 -14.25 20.25
C LEU A 99 7.45 -15.04 21.53
N VAL A 100 7.95 -16.27 21.61
CA VAL A 100 7.89 -17.07 22.84
C VAL A 100 8.72 -16.41 23.96
N GLY A 101 9.90 -15.87 23.63
CA GLY A 101 10.73 -15.12 24.56
C GLY A 101 10.03 -13.88 25.13
N PHE A 102 9.32 -13.10 24.29
CA PHE A 102 8.50 -11.97 24.74
C PHE A 102 7.31 -12.43 25.58
N TRP A 103 6.67 -13.56 25.24
CA TRP A 103 5.61 -14.13 26.05
C TRP A 103 6.10 -14.46 27.47
N LEU A 104 7.30 -15.07 27.62
CA LEU A 104 7.93 -15.31 28.91
C LEU A 104 8.32 -13.99 29.60
N TRP A 105 8.85 -13.02 28.87
CA TRP A 105 9.26 -11.74 29.46
C TRP A 105 8.06 -10.97 30.02
N PHE A 106 6.91 -11.02 29.38
CA PHE A 106 5.68 -10.42 29.92
C PHE A 106 5.23 -11.04 31.25
N GLN A 107 5.61 -12.28 31.57
CA GLN A 107 5.32 -12.88 32.87
C GLN A 107 6.14 -12.23 34.01
N SER A 108 7.25 -11.56 33.68
CA SER A 108 8.08 -10.87 34.70
C SER A 108 7.51 -9.51 35.15
N GLY A 109 6.44 -9.01 34.51
CA GLY A 109 5.84 -7.71 34.85
C GLY A 109 6.68 -6.48 34.48
N SER A 110 7.73 -6.64 33.68
CA SER A 110 8.63 -5.54 33.28
C SER A 110 7.99 -4.62 32.27
N GLN A 111 7.93 -3.33 32.52
CA GLN A 111 7.42 -2.31 31.60
C GLN A 111 8.27 -2.19 30.32
N TRP A 112 9.57 -2.49 30.39
CA TRP A 112 10.48 -2.49 29.24
C TRP A 112 10.15 -3.57 28.22
N ALA A 113 9.45 -4.65 28.64
CA ALA A 113 8.99 -5.69 27.74
C ALA A 113 8.06 -5.13 26.65
N SER A 114 7.17 -4.21 27.01
CA SER A 114 6.23 -3.58 26.06
C SER A 114 6.92 -2.69 25.04
N THR A 115 7.93 -1.91 25.46
CA THR A 115 8.74 -1.08 24.55
C THR A 115 9.56 -1.97 23.60
N GLY A 116 10.26 -2.97 24.12
CA GLY A 116 11.02 -3.92 23.30
C GLY A 116 10.12 -4.68 22.32
N PHE A 117 8.95 -5.11 22.78
CA PHE A 117 7.97 -5.81 21.94
C PHE A 117 7.39 -4.91 20.84
N TYR A 118 7.20 -3.61 21.13
CA TYR A 118 6.75 -2.65 20.12
C TYR A 118 7.78 -2.53 18.99
N PHE A 119 9.06 -2.34 19.30
CA PHE A 119 10.14 -2.32 18.31
C PHE A 119 10.21 -3.64 17.53
N PHE A 120 10.17 -4.77 18.24
CA PHE A 120 10.18 -6.09 17.64
C PHE A 120 9.01 -6.29 16.66
N GLY A 121 7.79 -5.88 17.02
CA GLY A 121 6.62 -6.02 16.16
C GLY A 121 6.72 -5.20 14.87
N LEU A 122 7.35 -4.02 14.91
CA LEU A 122 7.63 -3.23 13.71
C LEU A 122 8.66 -3.90 12.81
N ILE A 123 9.74 -4.46 13.39
CA ILE A 123 10.76 -5.22 12.65
C ILE A 123 10.16 -6.49 12.04
N LEU A 124 9.40 -7.23 12.83
CA LEU A 124 8.73 -8.45 12.39
C LEU A 124 7.88 -8.18 11.15
N GLY A 125 7.08 -7.11 11.16
CA GLY A 125 6.26 -6.74 9.99
C GLY A 125 7.07 -6.48 8.74
N ILE A 126 8.21 -5.77 8.85
CA ILE A 126 9.10 -5.52 7.72
C ILE A 126 9.71 -6.84 7.21
N LEU A 127 10.22 -7.67 8.11
CA LEU A 127 10.93 -8.90 7.74
C LEU A 127 10.01 -9.94 7.09
N VAL A 128 8.85 -10.23 7.69
CA VAL A 128 7.96 -11.26 7.14
C VAL A 128 7.39 -10.90 5.78
N ILE A 129 7.08 -9.63 5.56
CA ILE A 129 6.59 -9.15 4.26
C ILE A 129 7.72 -9.19 3.21
N SER A 130 8.91 -8.69 3.58
CA SER A 130 10.07 -8.72 2.69
C SER A 130 10.45 -10.15 2.28
N GLN A 131 10.57 -11.06 3.24
CA GLN A 131 10.91 -12.45 2.97
C GLN A 131 9.88 -13.17 2.09
N PHE A 132 8.58 -12.88 2.31
CA PHE A 132 7.52 -13.43 1.47
C PHE A 132 7.71 -13.02 -0.01
N TRP A 133 7.93 -11.72 -0.28
CA TRP A 133 8.13 -11.25 -1.64
C TRP A 133 9.45 -11.72 -2.25
N THR A 134 10.51 -11.82 -1.44
CA THR A 134 11.79 -12.40 -1.90
C THR A 134 11.59 -13.83 -2.38
N LEU A 135 10.93 -14.68 -1.58
CA LEU A 135 10.64 -16.06 -1.96
C LEU A 135 9.73 -16.13 -3.20
N ALA A 136 8.71 -15.29 -3.27
CA ALA A 136 7.80 -15.24 -4.42
C ALA A 136 8.54 -14.90 -5.73
N ASN A 137 9.47 -13.93 -5.68
CA ASN A 137 10.28 -13.55 -6.84
C ASN A 137 11.35 -14.59 -7.21
N GLU A 138 11.76 -15.44 -6.27
CA GLU A 138 12.70 -16.54 -6.54
C GLU A 138 12.00 -17.76 -7.15
N VAL A 139 10.76 -18.03 -6.73
CA VAL A 139 9.97 -19.19 -7.15
C VAL A 139 9.35 -18.99 -8.54
N TYR A 140 8.93 -17.77 -8.88
CA TYR A 140 8.21 -17.51 -10.12
C TYR A 140 9.00 -16.64 -11.08
N ASP A 141 8.99 -17.01 -12.37
CA ASP A 141 9.49 -16.15 -13.43
C ASP A 141 8.55 -14.95 -13.70
N PRO A 142 8.98 -13.87 -14.38
CA PRO A 142 8.17 -12.68 -14.60
C PRO A 142 6.84 -12.93 -15.34
N ARG A 143 6.75 -13.99 -16.17
CA ARG A 143 5.51 -14.34 -16.88
C ARG A 143 4.53 -15.05 -15.95
N GLN A 144 5.04 -15.96 -15.12
CA GLN A 144 4.27 -16.64 -14.07
C GLN A 144 3.78 -15.64 -13.01
N ALA A 145 4.66 -14.72 -12.57
CA ALA A 145 4.37 -13.69 -11.59
C ALA A 145 3.15 -12.84 -11.98
N LYS A 146 3.07 -12.36 -13.22
CA LYS A 146 1.92 -11.58 -13.73
C LYS A 146 0.59 -12.30 -13.58
N ARG A 147 0.58 -13.61 -13.65
CA ARG A 147 -0.61 -14.46 -13.60
C ARG A 147 -0.95 -14.91 -12.17
N ILE A 148 0.07 -15.24 -11.37
CA ILE A 148 -0.08 -15.94 -10.08
C ILE A 148 -0.07 -14.97 -8.89
N PHE A 149 0.61 -13.81 -8.96
CA PHE A 149 0.73 -12.89 -7.82
C PHE A 149 -0.60 -12.33 -7.34
N GLY A 150 -1.59 -12.16 -8.23
CA GLY A 150 -2.94 -11.78 -7.82
C GLY A 150 -3.59 -12.82 -6.91
N PHE A 151 -3.45 -14.10 -7.24
CA PHE A 151 -3.95 -15.22 -6.44
C PHE A 151 -3.25 -15.29 -5.08
N ILE A 152 -1.92 -15.23 -5.05
CA ILE A 152 -1.13 -15.25 -3.81
C ILE A 152 -1.46 -14.04 -2.93
N GLY A 153 -1.63 -12.86 -3.54
CA GLY A 153 -2.08 -11.64 -2.85
C GLY A 153 -3.46 -11.78 -2.21
N GLY A 154 -4.36 -12.56 -2.81
CA GLY A 154 -5.64 -12.96 -2.22
C GLY A 154 -5.47 -13.69 -0.88
N GLY A 155 -4.45 -14.55 -0.77
CA GLY A 155 -4.05 -15.20 0.48
C GLY A 155 -3.72 -14.18 1.58
N SER A 156 -2.94 -13.14 1.25
CA SER A 156 -2.63 -12.05 2.18
C SER A 156 -3.87 -11.32 2.68
N SER A 157 -4.82 -11.03 1.79
CA SER A 157 -6.06 -10.34 2.15
C SER A 157 -6.93 -11.17 3.10
N LEU A 158 -7.10 -12.45 2.80
CA LEU A 158 -7.83 -13.39 3.67
C LEU A 158 -7.10 -13.59 5.01
N GLY A 159 -5.78 -13.67 5.00
CA GLY A 159 -4.95 -13.72 6.19
C GLY A 159 -5.10 -12.48 7.07
N GLY A 160 -5.20 -11.30 6.45
CA GLY A 160 -5.50 -10.04 7.14
C GLY A 160 -6.83 -10.08 7.89
N ILE A 161 -7.89 -10.63 7.27
CA ILE A 161 -9.21 -10.82 7.90
C ILE A 161 -9.11 -11.83 9.05
N ALA A 162 -8.48 -12.99 8.81
CA ALA A 162 -8.36 -14.05 9.81
C ALA A 162 -7.56 -13.60 11.05
N GLY A 163 -6.42 -12.93 10.87
CA GLY A 163 -5.60 -12.41 11.97
C GLY A 163 -6.31 -11.32 12.77
N SER A 164 -7.06 -10.45 12.09
CA SER A 164 -7.87 -9.42 12.76
C SER A 164 -8.99 -10.04 13.58
N TYR A 165 -9.62 -11.10 13.07
CA TYR A 165 -10.62 -11.86 13.82
C TYR A 165 -10.04 -12.53 15.06
N LEU A 166 -8.84 -13.14 14.95
CA LEU A 166 -8.14 -13.68 16.12
C LEU A 166 -7.89 -12.59 17.18
N THR A 167 -7.50 -11.40 16.78
CA THR A 167 -7.27 -10.28 17.70
C THR A 167 -8.57 -9.80 18.33
N LEU A 168 -9.70 -9.84 17.63
CA LEU A 168 -11.02 -9.53 18.20
C LEU A 168 -11.33 -10.43 19.39
N GLN A 169 -10.87 -11.68 19.36
CA GLN A 169 -11.06 -12.67 20.44
C GLN A 169 -10.04 -12.49 21.60
N ALA A 170 -9.30 -11.39 21.66
CA ALA A 170 -8.28 -11.14 22.70
C ALA A 170 -8.85 -11.23 24.13
N LYS A 171 -10.11 -10.88 24.35
CA LYS A 171 -10.79 -11.03 25.65
C LYS A 171 -10.94 -12.49 26.10
N ALA A 172 -11.12 -13.42 25.15
CA ALA A 172 -11.29 -14.84 25.43
C ALA A 172 -9.96 -15.58 25.50
N ILE A 173 -9.03 -15.24 24.61
CA ILE A 173 -7.71 -15.91 24.48
C ILE A 173 -6.69 -15.30 25.45
N GLY A 174 -6.81 -14.02 25.79
CA GLY A 174 -5.81 -13.19 26.46
C GLY A 174 -4.83 -12.57 25.48
N THR A 175 -4.58 -11.26 25.58
CA THR A 175 -3.69 -10.51 24.68
C THR A 175 -2.30 -11.13 24.61
N THR A 176 -1.74 -11.54 25.75
CA THR A 176 -0.40 -12.13 25.81
C THR A 176 -0.33 -13.49 25.12
N ASN A 177 -1.39 -14.29 25.16
CA ASN A 177 -1.44 -15.61 24.54
C ASN A 177 -1.51 -15.52 23.00
N LEU A 178 -1.96 -14.41 22.44
CA LEU A 178 -1.90 -14.17 20.99
C LEU A 178 -0.46 -14.20 20.44
N LEU A 179 0.57 -13.95 21.29
CA LEU A 179 1.95 -14.13 20.89
C LEU A 179 2.27 -15.60 20.59
N LEU A 180 1.77 -16.54 21.41
CA LEU A 180 1.94 -17.97 21.18
C LEU A 180 1.20 -18.45 19.94
N VAL A 181 -0.02 -17.96 19.71
CA VAL A 181 -0.77 -18.25 18.49
C VAL A 181 0.01 -17.77 17.25
N SER A 182 0.54 -16.56 17.30
CA SER A 182 1.33 -16.01 16.20
C SER A 182 2.67 -16.74 16.03
N ALA A 183 3.32 -17.17 17.10
CA ALA A 183 4.53 -18.00 17.05
C ALA A 183 4.26 -19.34 16.39
N ALA A 184 3.13 -19.99 16.71
CA ALA A 184 2.71 -21.24 16.06
C ALA A 184 2.43 -21.04 14.56
N LEU A 185 1.75 -19.95 14.19
CA LEU A 185 1.50 -19.61 12.75
C LEU A 185 2.81 -19.36 11.99
N ILE A 186 3.79 -18.67 12.59
CA ILE A 186 5.12 -18.47 12.00
C ILE A 186 5.89 -19.81 11.93
N GLY A 187 5.73 -20.68 12.92
CA GLY A 187 6.25 -22.05 12.88
C GLY A 187 5.68 -22.87 11.70
N LEU A 188 4.37 -22.73 11.41
CA LEU A 188 3.77 -23.35 10.22
C LEU A 188 4.33 -22.71 8.92
N CYS A 189 4.56 -21.39 8.91
CA CYS A 189 5.24 -20.73 7.78
C CYS A 189 6.66 -21.29 7.57
N LEU A 190 7.42 -21.53 8.63
CA LEU A 190 8.74 -22.15 8.58
C LEU A 190 8.70 -23.53 7.90
N MET A 191 7.70 -24.37 8.24
CA MET A 191 7.53 -25.68 7.62
C MET A 191 7.19 -25.53 6.12
N LEU A 192 6.27 -24.62 5.76
CA LEU A 192 5.91 -24.39 4.36
C LEU A 192 7.08 -23.87 3.54
N VAL A 193 7.83 -22.87 4.05
CA VAL A 193 9.00 -22.30 3.37
C VAL A 193 10.08 -23.39 3.16
N SER A 194 10.34 -24.22 4.17
CA SER A 194 11.28 -25.32 4.04
C SER A 194 10.84 -26.36 3.00
N ALA A 195 9.53 -26.64 2.90
CA ALA A 195 8.96 -27.53 1.91
C ALA A 195 9.05 -26.94 0.48
N ILE A 196 8.79 -25.63 0.32
CA ILE A 196 8.91 -24.94 -0.97
C ILE A 196 10.36 -24.95 -1.46
N ILE A 197 11.31 -24.57 -0.60
CA ILE A 197 12.75 -24.56 -0.95
C ILE A 197 13.25 -25.96 -1.28
N GLY A 198 12.79 -26.99 -0.55
CA GLY A 198 13.16 -28.38 -0.83
C GLY A 198 12.62 -28.91 -2.15
N ARG A 199 11.43 -28.46 -2.57
CA ARG A 199 10.75 -28.90 -3.79
C ARG A 199 11.28 -28.22 -5.05
N GLU A 200 11.40 -26.90 -5.02
CA GLU A 200 11.70 -26.10 -6.21
C GLU A 200 13.20 -26.02 -6.51
N ARG A 201 14.07 -26.34 -5.51
CA ARG A 201 15.54 -26.15 -5.61
C ARG A 201 15.85 -24.85 -6.35
N PRO A 202 15.36 -23.71 -5.89
CA PRO A 202 15.50 -22.48 -6.62
C PRO A 202 16.99 -22.27 -6.92
N GLU A 203 17.35 -22.18 -8.20
CA GLU A 203 18.62 -21.62 -8.61
C GLU A 203 18.58 -20.16 -8.22
N ILE A 204 19.06 -19.89 -7.02
CA ILE A 204 18.93 -18.60 -6.38
C ILE A 204 19.84 -17.62 -7.11
N LYS A 205 19.32 -16.98 -8.15
CA LYS A 205 19.90 -15.86 -8.87
C LYS A 205 19.46 -14.57 -8.17
N GLY A 206 20.26 -14.03 -7.29
CA GLY A 206 19.99 -12.72 -6.74
C GLY A 206 20.48 -12.50 -5.30
N SER A 207 20.71 -11.27 -4.94
CA SER A 207 21.04 -10.81 -3.60
C SER A 207 19.79 -10.89 -2.70
N LEU A 208 19.93 -11.39 -1.46
CA LEU A 208 18.89 -11.33 -0.42
C LEU A 208 18.58 -9.90 0.05
N THR A 209 19.40 -8.96 -0.32
CA THR A 209 19.04 -7.55 -0.33
C THR A 209 18.01 -7.42 -1.45
N GLY A 210 16.73 -7.33 -1.09
CA GLY A 210 15.67 -6.91 -2.02
C GLY A 210 16.24 -5.74 -2.79
N GLY A 211 16.31 -5.88 -4.13
CA GLY A 211 17.04 -4.95 -4.97
C GLY A 211 16.82 -3.53 -4.48
N GLU A 212 17.79 -2.99 -3.80
CA GLU A 212 18.14 -1.63 -4.06
C GLU A 212 18.49 -1.69 -5.56
N ASP A 213 17.47 -1.53 -6.42
CA ASP A 213 17.73 -0.91 -7.71
C ASP A 213 18.73 0.19 -7.35
N GLU A 214 19.87 0.24 -8.04
CA GLU A 214 20.82 1.34 -7.94
C GLU A 214 20.04 2.60 -8.30
N GLY A 215 19.14 2.98 -7.40
CA GLY A 215 18.36 4.20 -7.45
C GLY A 215 19.39 5.30 -7.35
N VAL A 216 19.31 6.22 -8.24
CA VAL A 216 20.03 7.49 -8.24
C VAL A 216 20.21 7.94 -6.79
N GLY A 217 21.41 8.30 -6.39
CA GLY A 217 21.71 8.69 -5.02
C GLY A 217 20.69 9.70 -4.50
N ALA A 218 20.30 9.62 -3.23
CA ALA A 218 19.24 10.45 -2.64
C ALA A 218 19.37 11.95 -2.97
N GLY A 219 20.60 12.47 -3.14
CA GLY A 219 20.87 13.85 -3.55
C GLY A 219 20.44 14.17 -4.98
N GLU A 220 20.60 13.22 -5.90
CA GLU A 220 20.22 13.40 -7.30
C GLU A 220 18.70 13.27 -7.47
N ALA A 221 18.08 12.29 -6.81
CA ALA A 221 16.63 12.16 -6.74
C ALA A 221 15.97 13.43 -6.16
N LEU A 222 16.59 14.06 -5.16
CA LEU A 222 16.12 15.33 -4.60
C LEU A 222 16.26 16.50 -5.59
N LYS A 223 17.33 16.54 -6.41
CA LYS A 223 17.49 17.54 -7.47
C LYS A 223 16.42 17.38 -8.54
N LEU A 224 16.16 16.14 -8.98
CA LEU A 224 15.10 15.81 -9.93
C LEU A 224 13.71 16.17 -9.38
N LEU A 225 13.45 15.88 -8.12
CA LEU A 225 12.20 16.28 -7.44
C LEU A 225 12.03 17.81 -7.46
N LYS A 226 13.09 18.56 -7.18
CA LYS A 226 13.07 20.04 -7.19
C LYS A 226 12.90 20.64 -8.60
N SER A 227 13.29 19.93 -9.65
CA SER A 227 13.20 20.43 -11.03
C SER A 227 11.79 20.39 -11.62
N SER A 228 10.89 19.54 -11.09
CA SER A 228 9.54 19.36 -11.63
C SER A 228 8.47 19.73 -10.61
N ARG A 229 7.61 20.71 -10.94
CA ARG A 229 6.46 21.11 -10.10
C ARG A 229 5.50 19.97 -9.86
N HIS A 230 5.29 19.13 -10.87
CA HIS A 230 4.42 17.96 -10.77
C HIS A 230 4.95 16.93 -9.75
N LEU A 231 6.25 16.60 -9.80
CA LEU A 231 6.87 15.71 -8.83
C LEU A 231 6.81 16.27 -7.41
N GLN A 232 7.03 17.58 -7.23
CA GLN A 232 6.86 18.25 -5.95
C GLN A 232 5.42 18.12 -5.42
N THR A 233 4.43 18.24 -6.31
CA THR A 233 3.01 18.12 -5.94
C THR A 233 2.67 16.68 -5.52
N ILE A 234 3.20 15.67 -6.23
CA ILE A 234 3.05 14.26 -5.83
C ILE A 234 3.70 14.02 -4.46
N ALA A 235 4.92 14.53 -4.24
CA ALA A 235 5.60 14.40 -2.96
C ALA A 235 4.84 15.10 -1.82
N MET A 236 4.25 16.27 -2.07
CA MET A 236 3.37 16.95 -1.09
C MET A 236 2.14 16.13 -0.75
N ILE A 237 1.46 15.53 -1.73
CA ILE A 237 0.29 14.67 -1.48
C ILE A 237 0.69 13.48 -0.59
N ILE A 238 1.79 12.80 -0.91
CA ILE A 238 2.30 11.67 -0.12
C ILE A 238 2.67 12.14 1.29
N GLY A 239 3.33 13.29 1.40
CA GLY A 239 3.72 13.88 2.68
C GLY A 239 2.52 14.21 3.57
N PHE A 240 1.53 14.93 3.06
CA PHE A 240 0.32 15.26 3.80
C PHE A 240 -0.48 14.02 4.18
N ALA A 241 -0.56 13.04 3.26
CA ALA A 241 -1.17 11.75 3.55
C ALA A 241 -0.49 11.05 4.73
N ALA A 242 0.84 11.00 4.74
CA ALA A 242 1.63 10.36 5.80
C ALA A 242 1.48 11.06 7.15
N ILE A 243 1.53 12.39 7.18
CA ILE A 243 1.31 13.20 8.40
C ILE A 243 -0.11 13.01 8.92
N GLY A 244 -1.13 13.09 8.04
CA GLY A 244 -2.53 12.86 8.40
C GLY A 244 -2.75 11.47 9.01
N ALA A 245 -2.12 10.43 8.46
CA ALA A 245 -2.17 9.08 9.02
C ALA A 245 -1.61 9.01 10.45
N ALA A 246 -0.49 9.69 10.71
CA ALA A 246 0.13 9.73 12.04
C ALA A 246 -0.80 10.38 13.07
N ILE A 247 -1.49 11.49 12.69
CA ILE A 247 -2.43 12.17 13.57
C ILE A 247 -3.63 11.27 13.88
N ILE A 248 -4.27 10.66 12.86
CA ILE A 248 -5.44 9.79 13.04
C ILE A 248 -5.10 8.55 13.85
N GLU A 249 -3.94 7.96 13.61
CA GLU A 249 -3.46 6.81 14.37
C GLU A 249 -3.31 7.16 15.86
N GLN A 250 -2.76 8.33 16.17
CA GLN A 250 -2.60 8.78 17.54
C GLN A 250 -3.94 9.14 18.19
N GLN A 251 -4.86 9.76 17.45
CA GLN A 251 -6.22 10.01 17.94
C GLN A 251 -6.92 8.72 18.36
N LEU A 252 -6.82 7.67 17.52
CA LEU A 252 -7.37 6.36 17.84
C LEU A 252 -6.73 5.78 19.10
N ASN A 253 -5.40 5.82 19.23
CA ASN A 253 -4.68 5.25 20.36
C ASN A 253 -5.07 5.95 21.69
N MET A 254 -5.10 7.29 21.69
CA MET A 254 -5.48 8.08 22.87
C MET A 254 -6.98 7.91 23.22
N ALA A 255 -7.87 7.92 22.21
CA ALA A 255 -9.30 7.71 22.43
C ALA A 255 -9.58 6.31 23.00
N THR A 256 -8.84 5.29 22.50
CA THR A 256 -8.99 3.91 22.98
C THR A 256 -8.50 3.78 24.43
N ALA A 257 -7.35 4.38 24.76
CA ALA A 257 -6.82 4.41 26.13
C ALA A 257 -7.79 5.11 27.10
N ALA A 258 -8.33 6.25 26.69
CA ALA A 258 -9.29 7.01 27.51
C ALA A 258 -10.60 6.26 27.74
N SER A 259 -11.13 5.59 26.70
CA SER A 259 -12.43 4.93 26.75
C SER A 259 -12.41 3.53 27.42
N LYS A 260 -11.34 2.76 27.21
CA LYS A 260 -11.23 1.38 27.73
C LYS A 260 -10.51 1.26 29.05
N GLY A 261 -9.84 2.35 29.48
CA GLY A 261 -8.90 2.34 30.60
C GLY A 261 -7.55 1.75 30.19
N ALA A 262 -6.48 2.50 30.42
CA ALA A 262 -5.13 2.13 29.97
C ALA A 262 -4.69 0.74 30.48
N GLY A 263 -5.09 0.34 31.70
CA GLY A 263 -4.73 -0.96 32.27
C GLY A 263 -5.50 -2.16 31.68
N ASN A 264 -6.58 -1.96 30.89
CA ASN A 264 -7.37 -3.06 30.33
C ASN A 264 -6.87 -3.45 28.94
N THR A 265 -5.71 -4.10 28.88
CA THR A 265 -5.01 -4.51 27.66
C THR A 265 -5.92 -5.33 26.73
N ASP A 266 -6.69 -6.30 27.25
CA ASP A 266 -7.51 -7.19 26.44
C ASP A 266 -8.67 -6.44 25.75
N SER A 267 -9.26 -5.47 26.43
CA SER A 267 -10.30 -4.62 25.83
C SER A 267 -9.75 -3.68 24.77
N ILE A 268 -8.55 -3.12 24.98
CA ILE A 268 -7.85 -2.29 23.98
C ILE A 268 -7.50 -3.15 22.76
N THR A 269 -6.91 -4.33 22.96
CA THR A 269 -6.54 -5.26 21.87
C THR A 269 -7.75 -5.68 21.06
N SER A 270 -8.83 -6.09 21.73
CA SER A 270 -10.06 -6.50 21.06
C SER A 270 -10.67 -5.36 20.22
N PHE A 271 -10.70 -4.12 20.73
CA PHE A 271 -11.20 -2.98 19.97
C PHE A 271 -10.31 -2.63 18.78
N LEU A 272 -8.98 -2.60 18.95
CA LEU A 272 -8.06 -2.39 17.83
C LEU A 272 -8.15 -3.51 16.80
N GLY A 273 -8.38 -4.76 17.24
CA GLY A 273 -8.67 -5.90 16.38
C GLY A 273 -9.97 -5.72 15.58
N GLN A 274 -11.01 -5.18 16.20
CA GLN A 274 -12.27 -4.85 15.51
C GLN A 274 -12.06 -3.79 14.43
N VAL A 275 -11.35 -2.71 14.73
CA VAL A 275 -11.00 -1.67 13.75
C VAL A 275 -10.17 -2.26 12.60
N GLN A 276 -9.20 -3.12 12.91
CA GLN A 276 -8.39 -3.79 11.90
C GLN A 276 -9.20 -4.75 11.03
N LEU A 277 -10.18 -5.47 11.60
CA LEU A 277 -11.07 -6.36 10.87
C LEU A 277 -11.92 -5.58 9.86
N TYR A 278 -12.57 -4.49 10.29
CA TYR A 278 -13.31 -3.63 9.38
C TYR A 278 -12.40 -3.03 8.30
N THR A 279 -11.18 -2.62 8.65
CA THR A 279 -10.19 -2.14 7.68
C THR A 279 -9.87 -3.20 6.61
N SER A 280 -9.65 -4.45 7.02
CA SER A 280 -9.32 -5.54 6.10
C SER A 280 -10.49 -5.89 5.18
N ILE A 281 -11.72 -5.99 5.72
CA ILE A 281 -12.92 -6.31 4.93
C ILE A 281 -13.25 -5.16 3.96
N ILE A 282 -13.34 -3.93 4.47
CA ILE A 282 -13.71 -2.76 3.66
C ILE A 282 -12.62 -2.48 2.61
N GLY A 283 -11.34 -2.59 2.99
CA GLY A 283 -10.23 -2.45 2.04
C GLY A 283 -10.31 -3.48 0.92
N PHE A 284 -10.60 -4.74 1.22
CA PHE A 284 -10.79 -5.79 0.22
C PHE A 284 -11.95 -5.49 -0.73
N VAL A 285 -13.10 -5.10 -0.19
CA VAL A 285 -14.29 -4.74 -0.99
C VAL A 285 -14.01 -3.54 -1.90
N ILE A 286 -13.38 -2.49 -1.38
CA ILE A 286 -13.03 -1.31 -2.17
C ILE A 286 -12.04 -1.68 -3.28
N GLN A 287 -11.02 -2.49 -2.96
CA GLN A 287 -9.99 -2.89 -3.91
C GLN A 287 -10.58 -3.68 -5.09
N VAL A 288 -11.47 -4.63 -4.81
CA VAL A 288 -12.03 -5.52 -5.84
C VAL A 288 -13.10 -4.83 -6.68
N TRP A 289 -13.98 -4.04 -6.06
CA TRP A 289 -15.19 -3.58 -6.73
C TRP A 289 -15.23 -2.09 -7.03
N LEU A 290 -14.60 -1.27 -6.21
CA LEU A 290 -14.82 0.18 -6.24
C LEU A 290 -13.67 0.94 -6.90
N THR A 291 -12.42 0.50 -6.74
CA THR A 291 -11.24 1.26 -7.19
C THR A 291 -11.28 1.54 -8.69
N SER A 292 -11.43 0.51 -9.53
CA SER A 292 -11.46 0.66 -10.99
C SER A 292 -12.68 1.48 -11.46
N LYS A 293 -13.84 1.31 -10.81
CA LYS A 293 -15.04 2.07 -11.15
C LYS A 293 -14.89 3.55 -10.84
N ILE A 294 -14.35 3.90 -9.67
CA ILE A 294 -14.12 5.30 -9.29
C ILE A 294 -13.17 5.96 -10.27
N GLN A 295 -12.04 5.34 -10.59
CA GLN A 295 -11.07 5.89 -11.52
C GLN A 295 -11.65 6.07 -12.92
N ARG A 296 -12.40 5.07 -13.40
CA ARG A 296 -13.00 5.08 -14.74
C ARG A 296 -14.11 6.11 -14.91
N TYR A 297 -15.00 6.27 -13.91
CA TYR A 297 -16.20 7.11 -14.05
C TYR A 297 -16.07 8.50 -13.46
N LEU A 298 -15.26 8.69 -12.40
CA LEU A 298 -15.17 9.94 -11.66
C LEU A 298 -13.84 10.69 -11.89
N GLY A 299 -12.88 10.02 -12.50
CA GLY A 299 -11.60 10.62 -12.86
C GLY A 299 -10.60 10.80 -11.72
N ILE A 300 -9.32 11.02 -12.09
CA ILE A 300 -8.18 11.16 -11.16
C ILE A 300 -8.42 12.28 -10.15
N GLY A 301 -8.93 13.42 -10.62
CA GLY A 301 -9.14 14.59 -9.76
C GLY A 301 -10.12 14.33 -8.62
N PHE A 302 -11.19 13.59 -8.89
CA PHE A 302 -12.14 13.18 -7.86
C PHE A 302 -11.55 12.10 -6.94
N ALA A 303 -10.88 11.10 -7.53
CA ALA A 303 -10.25 10.02 -6.77
C ALA A 303 -9.23 10.53 -5.74
N LEU A 304 -8.42 11.56 -6.09
CA LEU A 304 -7.48 12.21 -5.17
C LEU A 304 -8.16 12.94 -4.00
N MET A 305 -9.42 13.35 -4.17
CA MET A 305 -10.16 14.10 -3.15
C MET A 305 -10.88 13.19 -2.14
N ILE A 306 -11.13 11.92 -2.48
CA ILE A 306 -11.91 11.00 -1.64
C ILE A 306 -11.27 10.85 -0.25
N LEU A 307 -9.99 10.55 -0.20
CA LEU A 307 -9.31 10.31 1.08
C LEU A 307 -9.25 11.58 1.94
N PRO A 308 -8.73 12.74 1.50
CA PRO A 308 -8.68 13.92 2.36
C PRO A 308 -10.07 14.41 2.77
N THR A 309 -11.09 14.36 1.90
CA THR A 309 -12.45 14.77 2.27
C THR A 309 -13.07 13.84 3.32
N SER A 310 -12.88 12.53 3.20
CA SER A 310 -13.36 11.57 4.20
C SER A 310 -12.70 11.80 5.58
N LEU A 311 -11.41 12.15 5.59
CA LEU A 311 -10.69 12.47 6.83
C LEU A 311 -11.09 13.83 7.40
N GLY A 312 -11.38 14.81 6.56
CA GLY A 312 -11.95 16.09 6.98
C GLY A 312 -13.31 15.90 7.65
N LEU A 313 -14.20 15.11 7.05
CA LEU A 313 -15.52 14.81 7.63
C LEU A 313 -15.41 14.09 8.97
N THR A 314 -14.56 13.07 9.07
CA THR A 314 -14.36 12.36 10.34
C THR A 314 -13.66 13.22 11.39
N GLY A 315 -12.71 14.08 11.00
CA GLY A 315 -12.10 15.06 11.88
C GLY A 315 -13.12 16.07 12.48
N THR A 316 -14.03 16.57 11.64
CA THR A 316 -15.14 17.43 12.10
C THR A 316 -16.07 16.65 13.03
N LEU A 317 -16.39 15.41 12.69
CA LEU A 317 -17.25 14.56 13.51
C LEU A 317 -16.62 14.27 14.89
N MET A 318 -15.29 14.13 14.98
CA MET A 318 -14.57 13.96 16.26
C MET A 318 -14.67 15.17 17.17
N LEU A 319 -14.75 16.40 16.61
CA LEU A 319 -14.94 17.61 17.41
C LEU A 319 -16.33 17.69 18.01
N ILE A 320 -17.34 17.18 17.30
CA ILE A 320 -18.75 17.23 17.72
C ILE A 320 -19.10 16.05 18.62
N ASN A 321 -18.56 14.86 18.30
CA ASN A 321 -18.92 13.62 18.96
C ASN A 321 -17.68 12.91 19.53
N GLY A 322 -17.58 12.84 20.85
CA GLY A 322 -16.50 12.17 21.57
C GLY A 322 -16.61 10.64 21.65
N ALA A 323 -17.47 10.00 20.88
CA ALA A 323 -17.65 8.55 20.91
C ALA A 323 -16.46 7.82 20.27
N LEU A 324 -16.01 6.72 20.88
CA LEU A 324 -14.85 5.94 20.46
C LEU A 324 -14.95 5.37 19.03
N TRP A 325 -16.17 5.16 18.51
CA TRP A 325 -16.36 4.66 17.15
C TRP A 325 -15.89 5.65 16.07
N VAL A 326 -15.88 6.97 16.36
CA VAL A 326 -15.51 8.01 15.38
C VAL A 326 -14.02 7.93 14.98
N PRO A 327 -13.04 7.92 15.92
CA PRO A 327 -11.64 7.69 15.55
C PRO A 327 -11.40 6.28 14.96
N GLY A 328 -12.21 5.28 15.36
CA GLY A 328 -12.22 3.97 14.73
C GLY A 328 -12.61 4.05 13.25
N LEU A 329 -13.71 4.73 12.93
CA LEU A 329 -14.16 4.98 11.56
C LEU A 329 -13.11 5.75 10.74
N ALA A 330 -12.54 6.81 11.31
CA ALA A 330 -11.48 7.60 10.65
C ALA A 330 -10.29 6.70 10.27
N ARG A 331 -9.87 5.80 11.18
CA ARG A 331 -8.78 4.86 10.90
C ARG A 331 -9.13 3.83 9.84
N VAL A 332 -10.34 3.31 9.85
CA VAL A 332 -10.84 2.39 8.81
C VAL A 332 -10.82 3.06 7.45
N LEU A 333 -11.38 4.26 7.33
CA LEU A 333 -11.40 5.02 6.08
C LEU A 333 -9.98 5.40 5.63
N ASP A 334 -9.14 5.92 6.54
CA ASP A 334 -7.75 6.25 6.24
C ASP A 334 -7.02 5.06 5.62
N THR A 335 -7.01 3.93 6.30
CA THR A 335 -6.22 2.78 5.87
C THR A 335 -6.80 2.11 4.62
N SER A 336 -8.13 1.92 4.57
CA SER A 336 -8.78 1.26 3.44
C SER A 336 -8.66 2.08 2.16
N LEU A 337 -8.91 3.40 2.20
CA LEU A 337 -8.83 4.28 1.02
C LEU A 337 -7.38 4.55 0.59
N ARG A 338 -6.46 4.68 1.56
CA ARG A 338 -5.04 4.93 1.30
C ARG A 338 -4.38 3.83 0.47
N TYR A 339 -4.61 2.57 0.83
CA TYR A 339 -3.97 1.43 0.18
C TYR A 339 -4.73 0.91 -1.05
N THR A 340 -5.88 1.47 -1.34
CA THR A 340 -6.69 1.14 -2.52
C THR A 340 -6.75 2.32 -3.50
N ILE A 341 -7.72 3.20 -3.36
CA ILE A 341 -8.00 4.30 -4.29
C ILE A 341 -6.84 5.29 -4.36
N ASP A 342 -6.34 5.77 -3.22
CA ASP A 342 -5.29 6.80 -3.19
C ASP A 342 -3.98 6.28 -3.77
N LYS A 343 -3.55 5.05 -3.40
CA LYS A 343 -2.33 4.46 -3.93
C LYS A 343 -2.40 4.27 -5.45
N THR A 344 -3.47 3.68 -5.96
CA THR A 344 -3.63 3.45 -7.39
C THR A 344 -3.76 4.76 -8.17
N THR A 345 -4.42 5.78 -7.61
CA THR A 345 -4.51 7.10 -8.24
C THR A 345 -3.15 7.81 -8.29
N ARG A 346 -2.33 7.68 -7.25
CA ARG A 346 -0.94 8.19 -7.26
C ARG A 346 -0.07 7.49 -8.31
N GLU A 347 -0.26 6.18 -8.54
CA GLU A 347 0.42 5.48 -9.64
C GLU A 347 0.11 6.10 -11.01
N ILE A 348 -1.14 6.48 -11.23
CA ILE A 348 -1.56 7.12 -12.47
C ILE A 348 -0.90 8.51 -12.64
N LEU A 349 -0.65 9.26 -11.56
CA LEU A 349 0.06 10.54 -11.65
C LEU A 349 1.49 10.42 -12.19
N PHE A 350 2.13 9.26 -12.09
CA PHE A 350 3.46 9.00 -12.64
C PHE A 350 3.44 8.59 -14.12
N LEU A 351 2.27 8.30 -14.72
CA LEU A 351 2.18 7.82 -16.11
C LEU A 351 2.73 8.81 -17.16
N PRO A 352 2.48 10.13 -17.08
CA PRO A 352 2.96 11.06 -18.11
C PRO A 352 4.45 11.38 -18.02
N LEU A 353 5.18 10.77 -17.07
CA LEU A 353 6.61 10.99 -16.91
C LEU A 353 7.44 10.02 -17.77
N PRO A 354 8.60 10.47 -18.32
CA PRO A 354 9.54 9.57 -18.98
C PRO A 354 9.94 8.39 -18.07
N ASN A 355 10.12 7.22 -18.66
CA ASN A 355 10.43 5.99 -17.91
C ASN A 355 11.70 6.13 -17.05
N ASP A 356 12.76 6.76 -17.58
CA ASP A 356 14.00 6.96 -16.84
C ASP A 356 13.80 7.84 -15.60
N LEU A 357 13.05 8.93 -15.73
CA LEU A 357 12.73 9.82 -14.61
C LEU A 357 11.84 9.13 -13.57
N LYS A 358 10.86 8.34 -14.03
CA LYS A 358 9.97 7.56 -13.17
C LYS A 358 10.74 6.54 -12.36
N GLN A 359 11.64 5.75 -12.97
CA GLN A 359 12.44 4.74 -12.28
C GLN A 359 13.36 5.35 -11.23
N GLN A 360 13.91 6.53 -11.50
CA GLN A 360 14.83 7.21 -10.59
C GLN A 360 14.13 7.88 -9.40
N VAL A 361 13.00 8.54 -9.62
CA VAL A 361 12.37 9.40 -8.61
C VAL A 361 11.30 8.66 -7.80
N LYS A 362 10.59 7.71 -8.41
CA LYS A 362 9.47 7.02 -7.74
C LYS A 362 9.87 6.28 -6.46
N PRO A 363 10.96 5.46 -6.43
CA PRO A 363 11.39 4.81 -5.18
C PRO A 363 11.71 5.81 -4.08
N PHE A 364 12.35 6.92 -4.43
CA PHE A 364 12.66 7.99 -3.47
C PHE A 364 11.39 8.62 -2.90
N VAL A 365 10.40 8.94 -3.74
CA VAL A 365 9.15 9.57 -3.31
C VAL A 365 8.30 8.59 -2.48
N ASP A 366 8.14 7.36 -2.94
CA ASP A 366 7.28 6.37 -2.28
C ASP A 366 7.84 5.87 -0.94
N VAL A 367 9.17 5.84 -0.79
CA VAL A 367 9.82 5.31 0.41
C VAL A 367 10.38 6.42 1.29
N THR A 368 11.25 7.28 0.75
CA THR A 368 11.97 8.28 1.55
C THR A 368 11.04 9.40 1.99
N VAL A 369 10.24 9.96 1.06
CA VAL A 369 9.30 11.05 1.40
C VAL A 369 8.22 10.55 2.34
N ASP A 370 7.65 9.37 2.12
CA ASP A 370 6.63 8.77 3.01
C ASP A 370 7.17 8.54 4.43
N ARG A 371 8.35 7.92 4.57
CA ARG A 371 8.95 7.65 5.89
C ARG A 371 9.35 8.93 6.62
N PHE A 372 9.97 9.88 5.91
CA PHE A 372 10.35 11.17 6.49
C PHE A 372 9.13 11.97 6.95
N SER A 373 8.08 11.98 6.15
CA SER A 373 6.82 12.65 6.49
C SER A 373 6.08 11.99 7.66
N LYS A 374 6.13 10.66 7.80
CA LYS A 374 5.65 9.96 9.01
C LYS A 374 6.43 10.38 10.26
N GLY A 375 7.75 10.52 10.15
CA GLY A 375 8.60 11.04 11.22
C GLY A 375 8.22 12.48 11.61
N ILE A 376 8.02 13.36 10.62
CA ILE A 376 7.53 14.72 10.86
C ILE A 376 6.14 14.69 11.52
N GLY A 377 5.24 13.83 11.04
CA GLY A 377 3.91 13.65 11.62
C GLY A 377 3.98 13.23 13.09
N ALA A 378 4.85 12.28 13.43
CA ALA A 378 5.08 11.86 14.80
C ALA A 378 5.62 13.00 15.68
N LEU A 379 6.55 13.82 15.18
CA LEU A 379 7.06 15.01 15.88
C LEU A 379 5.97 16.07 16.08
N ILE A 380 5.19 16.37 15.05
CA ILE A 380 4.05 17.32 15.15
C ILE A 380 3.09 16.84 16.23
N VAL A 381 2.70 15.57 16.18
CA VAL A 381 1.80 15.00 17.19
C VAL A 381 2.42 15.06 18.58
N LEU A 382 3.70 14.74 18.74
CA LEU A 382 4.41 14.78 20.01
C LEU A 382 4.37 16.21 20.62
N VAL A 383 4.63 17.25 19.80
CA VAL A 383 4.54 18.66 20.23
C VAL A 383 3.12 19.03 20.65
N LEU A 384 2.12 18.56 19.90
CA LEU A 384 0.73 18.90 20.16
C LEU A 384 0.18 18.26 21.44
N ILE A 385 0.58 17.00 21.76
CA ILE A 385 0.02 16.26 22.91
C ILE A 385 0.82 16.38 24.20
N ASN A 386 2.10 16.77 24.14
CA ASN A 386 2.94 16.85 25.34
C ASN A 386 2.45 17.93 26.28
N LYS A 387 2.25 17.57 27.56
CA LYS A 387 1.71 18.48 28.61
C LYS A 387 2.75 19.34 29.25
N THR A 388 4.03 18.97 29.16
CA THR A 388 5.12 19.70 29.87
C THR A 388 5.73 20.81 29.02
N TRP A 389 5.97 20.55 27.74
CA TRP A 389 6.61 21.51 26.82
C TRP A 389 5.84 21.74 25.52
N GLY A 390 4.72 21.06 25.31
CA GLY A 390 3.84 21.20 24.16
C GLY A 390 2.51 21.86 24.50
N LEU A 391 1.49 21.64 23.65
CA LEU A 391 0.17 22.23 23.82
C LEU A 391 -0.78 21.43 24.70
N GLY A 392 -0.43 20.19 25.07
CA GLY A 392 -1.24 19.31 25.92
C GLY A 392 -2.61 18.95 25.36
N LEU A 393 -2.77 18.92 24.02
CA LEU A 393 -4.04 18.69 23.37
C LEU A 393 -4.56 17.27 23.60
N GLY A 394 -5.85 17.16 23.91
CA GLY A 394 -6.56 15.90 23.93
C GLY A 394 -6.81 15.33 22.51
N TRP A 395 -7.20 14.05 22.44
CA TRP A 395 -7.41 13.38 21.15
C TRP A 395 -8.48 14.04 20.26
N GLN A 396 -9.52 14.64 20.84
CA GLN A 396 -10.53 15.41 20.09
C GLN A 396 -9.94 16.70 19.53
N GLN A 397 -9.15 17.44 20.35
CA GLN A 397 -8.53 18.70 19.96
C GLN A 397 -7.48 18.54 18.84
N LEU A 398 -6.83 17.36 18.74
CA LEU A 398 -5.97 17.03 17.61
C LEU A 398 -6.71 17.10 16.27
N SER A 399 -8.04 17.06 16.25
CA SER A 399 -8.82 17.21 15.02
C SER A 399 -8.62 18.58 14.36
N TRP A 400 -8.30 19.64 15.10
CA TRP A 400 -7.94 20.93 14.51
C TRP A 400 -6.68 20.83 13.66
N ALA A 401 -5.66 20.12 14.13
CA ALA A 401 -4.44 19.85 13.35
C ALA A 401 -4.74 18.96 12.14
N SER A 402 -5.57 17.92 12.33
CA SER A 402 -6.01 17.04 11.24
C SER A 402 -6.77 17.81 10.16
N LEU A 403 -7.69 18.72 10.53
CA LEU A 403 -8.44 19.55 9.58
C LEU A 403 -7.55 20.55 8.86
N GLY A 404 -6.61 21.20 9.54
CA GLY A 404 -5.62 22.08 8.92
C GLY A 404 -4.76 21.32 7.89
N MET A 405 -4.27 20.12 8.25
CA MET A 405 -3.51 19.26 7.35
C MET A 405 -4.34 18.79 6.16
N THR A 406 -5.60 18.42 6.40
CA THR A 406 -6.54 18.02 5.34
C THR A 406 -6.79 19.16 4.36
N GLY A 407 -6.93 20.39 4.85
CA GLY A 407 -7.06 21.58 4.00
C GLY A 407 -5.86 21.80 3.08
N LEU A 408 -4.64 21.70 3.61
CA LEU A 408 -3.40 21.76 2.81
C LEU A 408 -3.33 20.62 1.79
N TRP A 409 -3.74 19.42 2.18
CA TRP A 409 -3.77 18.26 1.29
C TRP A 409 -4.76 18.44 0.15
N ILE A 410 -5.97 18.95 0.42
CA ILE A 410 -6.97 19.28 -0.61
C ILE A 410 -6.40 20.30 -1.60
N LEU A 411 -5.72 21.35 -1.13
CA LEU A 411 -5.06 22.32 -2.00
C LEU A 411 -3.98 21.67 -2.88
N ALA A 412 -3.18 20.76 -2.32
CA ALA A 412 -2.20 19.99 -3.08
C ALA A 412 -2.85 19.08 -4.13
N ALA A 413 -3.96 18.41 -3.80
CA ALA A 413 -4.71 17.55 -4.71
C ALA A 413 -5.34 18.34 -5.87
N LEU A 414 -5.90 19.53 -5.60
CA LEU A 414 -6.41 20.43 -6.63
C LEU A 414 -5.29 20.94 -7.56
N ARG A 415 -4.12 21.23 -7.00
CA ARG A 415 -2.95 21.59 -7.79
C ARG A 415 -2.47 20.43 -8.64
N ALA A 416 -2.42 19.21 -8.11
CA ALA A 416 -2.03 18.01 -8.82
C ALA A 416 -2.91 17.76 -10.07
N ARG A 417 -4.22 17.96 -9.94
CA ARG A 417 -5.15 17.85 -11.08
C ARG A 417 -4.80 18.81 -12.21
N ARG A 418 -4.37 20.04 -11.89
CA ARG A 418 -3.98 21.05 -12.91
C ARG A 418 -2.63 20.69 -13.53
N GLU A 419 -1.64 20.36 -12.72
CA GLU A 419 -0.29 20.00 -13.17
C GLU A 419 -0.28 18.71 -14.00
N TYR A 420 -1.09 17.70 -13.62
CA TYR A 420 -1.23 16.46 -14.37
C TYR A 420 -1.71 16.71 -15.79
N ARG A 421 -2.78 17.50 -15.97
CA ARG A 421 -3.30 17.83 -17.31
C ARG A 421 -2.25 18.58 -18.15
N ALA A 422 -1.53 19.52 -17.55
CA ALA A 422 -0.49 20.27 -18.26
C ALA A 422 0.66 19.37 -18.72
N ILE A 423 1.14 18.47 -17.87
CA ILE A 423 2.23 17.54 -18.22
C ILE A 423 1.74 16.46 -19.19
N PHE A 424 0.53 15.96 -19.01
CA PHE A 424 -0.04 14.97 -19.93
C PHE A 424 -0.12 15.52 -21.36
N ARG A 425 -0.61 16.76 -21.53
CA ARG A 425 -0.56 17.44 -22.85
C ARG A 425 0.84 17.55 -23.39
N LYS A 426 1.80 18.00 -22.57
CA LYS A 426 3.19 18.10 -22.99
C LYS A 426 3.81 16.74 -23.35
N SER A 427 3.44 15.67 -22.68
CA SER A 427 3.92 14.31 -22.97
C SER A 427 3.33 13.75 -24.26
N LEU A 428 2.10 14.16 -24.61
CA LEU A 428 1.50 13.89 -25.91
C LEU A 428 2.29 14.61 -27.02
N ASP A 429 2.64 15.90 -26.81
CA ASP A 429 3.44 16.68 -27.75
C ASP A 429 4.81 16.04 -28.04
N GLN A 430 5.41 15.43 -27.03
CA GLN A 430 6.73 14.80 -27.10
C GLN A 430 6.70 13.30 -27.45
N GLN A 431 5.50 12.71 -27.62
CA GLN A 431 5.30 11.26 -27.87
C GLN A 431 6.03 10.34 -26.86
N VAL A 432 6.13 10.78 -25.59
CA VAL A 432 6.87 10.07 -24.52
C VAL A 432 6.07 8.90 -23.94
N VAL A 433 4.74 8.94 -24.01
CA VAL A 433 3.87 7.89 -23.44
C VAL A 433 3.70 6.76 -24.45
N GLU A 434 4.17 5.57 -24.11
CA GLU A 434 3.92 4.37 -24.95
C GLU A 434 2.45 3.95 -24.88
N PRO A 435 1.77 3.73 -26.03
CA PRO A 435 0.38 3.28 -26.05
C PRO A 435 0.12 2.00 -25.22
N GLN A 436 1.12 1.12 -25.13
CA GLN A 436 1.01 -0.13 -24.35
C GLN A 436 0.99 0.10 -22.83
N SER A 437 1.59 1.19 -22.34
CA SER A 437 1.60 1.51 -20.91
C SER A 437 0.23 1.92 -20.38
N LEU A 438 -0.64 2.45 -21.25
CA LEU A 438 -2.01 2.83 -20.91
C LEU A 438 -2.99 1.65 -20.88
N ARG A 439 -2.70 0.53 -21.57
CA ARG A 439 -3.54 -0.68 -21.53
C ARG A 439 -3.63 -1.32 -20.15
N LEU A 440 -2.67 -1.06 -19.27
CA LEU A 440 -2.61 -1.58 -17.90
C LEU A 440 -3.37 -0.71 -16.89
N SER A 441 -3.76 0.48 -17.29
CA SER A 441 -4.53 1.43 -16.49
C SER A 441 -5.83 1.71 -17.24
N ASP A 442 -6.98 1.41 -16.65
CA ASP A 442 -8.27 1.91 -17.15
C ASP A 442 -8.14 3.44 -17.27
N ALA A 443 -8.15 3.95 -18.50
CA ALA A 443 -7.92 5.35 -18.75
C ALA A 443 -8.99 6.18 -18.04
N ASP A 444 -8.51 7.10 -17.24
CA ASP A 444 -9.31 8.09 -16.55
C ASP A 444 -10.09 8.99 -17.53
N LEU A 445 -11.26 9.43 -17.12
CA LEU A 445 -12.12 10.30 -17.91
C LEU A 445 -11.38 11.54 -18.42
N SER A 446 -10.53 12.16 -17.59
CA SER A 446 -9.75 13.35 -17.98
C SER A 446 -8.69 13.06 -19.04
N THR A 447 -8.12 11.86 -19.04
CA THR A 447 -7.19 11.39 -20.08
C THR A 447 -7.93 11.18 -21.40
N VAL A 448 -9.11 10.54 -21.34
CA VAL A 448 -9.95 10.32 -22.54
C VAL A 448 -10.45 11.65 -23.11
N GLU A 449 -10.91 12.58 -22.26
CA GLU A 449 -11.32 13.93 -22.71
C GLU A 449 -10.17 14.65 -23.42
N THR A 450 -8.96 14.62 -22.86
CA THR A 450 -7.78 15.24 -23.49
C THR A 450 -7.46 14.60 -24.83
N LEU A 451 -7.53 13.27 -24.97
CA LEU A 451 -7.29 12.58 -26.23
C LEU A 451 -8.37 12.88 -27.29
N VAL A 452 -9.61 13.09 -26.86
CA VAL A 452 -10.68 13.52 -27.77
C VAL A 452 -10.45 14.97 -28.22
N GLU A 453 -10.05 15.87 -27.34
CA GLU A 453 -9.67 17.26 -27.70
C GLU A 453 -8.48 17.29 -28.69
N GLU A 454 -7.46 16.44 -28.49
CA GLU A 454 -6.28 16.36 -29.36
C GLU A 454 -6.59 15.86 -30.80
N GLN A 455 -7.74 15.25 -31.06
CA GLN A 455 -8.17 14.96 -32.42
C GLN A 455 -8.39 16.22 -33.27
N GLY A 456 -8.63 17.38 -32.66
CA GLY A 456 -8.75 18.68 -33.33
C GLY A 456 -7.42 19.46 -33.41
N HIS A 457 -6.30 18.87 -33.05
CA HIS A 457 -5.02 19.56 -33.03
C HIS A 457 -4.51 19.85 -34.45
N PRO A 458 -3.95 21.05 -34.75
CA PRO A 458 -3.49 21.41 -36.08
C PRO A 458 -2.31 20.56 -36.58
N ASN A 459 -1.54 19.92 -35.70
CA ASN A 459 -0.42 19.05 -36.09
C ASN A 459 -0.92 17.61 -36.33
N PRO A 460 -0.80 17.07 -37.58
CA PRO A 460 -1.29 15.72 -37.91
C PRO A 460 -0.69 14.58 -37.05
N ARG A 461 0.56 14.74 -36.60
CA ARG A 461 1.22 13.72 -35.75
C ARG A 461 0.51 13.55 -34.40
N HIS A 462 0.01 14.64 -33.82
CA HIS A 462 -0.75 14.62 -32.57
C HIS A 462 -2.09 13.89 -32.76
N VAL A 463 -2.75 14.15 -33.88
CA VAL A 463 -4.02 13.49 -34.21
C VAL A 463 -3.83 11.98 -34.39
N VAL A 464 -2.81 11.55 -35.16
CA VAL A 464 -2.48 10.12 -35.33
C VAL A 464 -2.17 9.47 -33.99
N TYR A 465 -1.35 10.13 -33.16
CA TYR A 465 -1.00 9.63 -31.84
C TYR A 465 -2.23 9.53 -30.91
N ALA A 466 -3.14 10.50 -30.94
CA ALA A 466 -4.40 10.45 -30.20
C ALA A 466 -5.30 9.27 -30.64
N ILE A 467 -5.36 8.97 -31.96
CA ILE A 467 -6.05 7.80 -32.50
C ILE A 467 -5.42 6.51 -31.95
N ASP A 468 -4.09 6.37 -32.00
CA ASP A 468 -3.37 5.20 -31.51
C ASP A 468 -3.62 4.96 -30.02
N MET A 469 -3.64 6.05 -29.24
CA MET A 469 -3.92 6.00 -27.80
C MET A 469 -5.37 5.60 -27.51
N LEU A 470 -6.36 6.20 -28.19
CA LEU A 470 -7.78 5.83 -28.03
C LEU A 470 -8.04 4.39 -28.44
N GLU A 471 -7.36 3.91 -29.48
CA GLU A 471 -7.42 2.51 -29.88
C GLU A 471 -6.80 1.58 -28.83
N SER A 472 -5.65 1.95 -28.27
CA SER A 472 -4.99 1.17 -27.21
C SER A 472 -5.82 1.04 -25.94
N LEU A 473 -6.70 2.02 -25.68
CA LEU A 473 -7.63 2.10 -24.55
C LEU A 473 -8.98 1.42 -24.83
N ASP A 474 -9.13 0.78 -25.99
CA ASP A 474 -10.40 0.22 -26.46
C ASP A 474 -11.56 1.26 -26.52
N LYS A 475 -11.21 2.54 -26.78
CA LYS A 475 -12.14 3.67 -26.90
C LYS A 475 -12.33 4.10 -28.35
N ARG A 476 -12.25 3.17 -29.28
CA ARG A 476 -12.40 3.42 -30.73
C ARG A 476 -13.67 4.18 -31.10
N HIS A 477 -14.75 3.99 -30.34
CA HIS A 477 -16.02 4.67 -30.53
C HIS A 477 -15.98 6.19 -30.29
N LEU A 478 -14.91 6.71 -29.66
CA LEU A 478 -14.68 8.13 -29.45
C LEU A 478 -13.84 8.78 -30.55
N ILE A 479 -13.35 8.00 -31.51
CA ILE A 479 -12.61 8.53 -32.66
C ILE A 479 -13.62 9.14 -33.62
N SER A 480 -13.43 10.44 -33.92
CA SER A 480 -14.35 11.20 -34.75
C SER A 480 -14.33 10.71 -36.21
N PRO A 481 -15.50 10.39 -36.84
CA PRO A 481 -15.56 10.09 -38.27
C PRO A 481 -15.11 11.25 -39.17
N LEU A 482 -15.13 12.50 -38.67
CA LEU A 482 -14.64 13.68 -39.39
C LEU A 482 -13.15 13.59 -39.74
N LEU A 483 -12.38 12.76 -39.06
CA LEU A 483 -10.96 12.54 -39.36
C LEU A 483 -10.73 11.86 -40.71
N LEU A 484 -11.74 11.24 -41.31
CA LEU A 484 -11.67 10.70 -42.66
C LEU A 484 -11.58 11.81 -43.70
N SER A 485 -12.02 13.04 -43.40
CA SER A 485 -11.89 14.22 -44.25
C SER A 485 -10.76 15.18 -43.83
N HIS A 486 -9.88 14.76 -42.97
CA HIS A 486 -8.75 15.57 -42.48
C HIS A 486 -7.78 15.90 -43.63
N ASP A 487 -7.15 17.09 -43.62
CA ASP A 487 -6.23 17.54 -44.66
C ASP A 487 -5.02 16.62 -44.86
N SER A 488 -4.47 16.06 -43.74
CA SER A 488 -3.33 15.16 -43.79
C SER A 488 -3.74 13.75 -44.26
N PRO A 489 -3.02 13.16 -45.26
CA PRO A 489 -3.26 11.78 -45.70
C PRO A 489 -2.95 10.75 -44.63
N ASP A 490 -1.96 11.01 -43.73
CA ASP A 490 -1.58 10.08 -42.65
C ASP A 490 -2.71 9.93 -41.64
N VAL A 491 -3.41 11.03 -41.30
CA VAL A 491 -4.55 11.02 -40.40
C VAL A 491 -5.71 10.23 -41.02
N ARG A 492 -6.02 10.49 -42.30
CA ARG A 492 -7.09 9.77 -43.01
C ARG A 492 -6.81 8.27 -43.08
N ALA A 493 -5.56 7.89 -43.42
CA ALA A 493 -5.16 6.50 -43.52
C ALA A 493 -5.27 5.79 -42.15
N ARG A 494 -4.82 6.46 -41.09
CA ARG A 494 -4.87 5.88 -39.72
C ARG A 494 -6.31 5.75 -39.21
N ALA A 495 -7.13 6.79 -39.38
CA ALA A 495 -8.56 6.74 -39.04
C ALA A 495 -9.28 5.62 -39.79
N LEU A 496 -9.05 5.50 -41.10
CA LEU A 496 -9.63 4.44 -41.94
C LEU A 496 -9.24 3.04 -41.44
N ALA A 497 -7.95 2.83 -41.12
CA ALA A 497 -7.47 1.54 -40.60
C ALA A 497 -8.19 1.16 -39.29
N THR A 498 -8.44 2.13 -38.40
CA THR A 498 -9.15 1.88 -37.14
C THR A 498 -10.62 1.54 -37.36
N PHE A 499 -11.31 2.24 -38.29
CA PHE A 499 -12.73 1.96 -38.61
C PHE A 499 -12.92 0.62 -39.33
N LEU A 500 -11.99 0.19 -40.17
CA LEU A 500 -12.04 -1.12 -40.82
C LEU A 500 -11.92 -2.27 -39.81
N LEU A 501 -11.08 -2.10 -38.75
CA LEU A 501 -10.96 -3.09 -37.69
C LEU A 501 -12.26 -3.19 -36.83
N VAL A 502 -13.01 -2.13 -36.71
CA VAL A 502 -14.33 -2.13 -36.04
C VAL A 502 -15.38 -2.87 -36.88
N GLY A 503 -15.35 -2.72 -38.19
CA GLY A 503 -16.29 -3.38 -39.10
C GLY A 503 -16.14 -4.91 -39.13
N VAL A 504 -14.93 -5.41 -38.96
CA VAL A 504 -14.63 -6.86 -38.92
C VAL A 504 -15.02 -7.50 -37.56
N SER A 505 -14.99 -6.75 -36.49
CA SER A 505 -15.34 -7.24 -35.12
C SER A 505 -16.86 -7.36 -34.90
N ASN A 506 -17.71 -6.76 -35.74
CA ASN A 506 -19.18 -6.77 -35.59
C ASN A 506 -19.89 -7.76 -36.52
N GLN A 507 -19.19 -8.66 -37.19
CA GLN A 507 -19.87 -9.76 -37.89
C GLN A 507 -20.16 -10.89 -36.91
N PRO A 508 -21.41 -11.27 -36.67
CA PRO A 508 -21.75 -12.44 -35.85
C PRO A 508 -21.27 -13.70 -36.56
N ALA A 509 -20.52 -14.54 -35.81
CA ALA A 509 -20.11 -15.87 -36.21
C ALA A 509 -21.30 -16.84 -36.23
#